data_baf96aba9abd6e5795ba219ca73abdb6
#
_entry.id   baf96aba9abd6e5795ba219ca73abdb6
#
_cell.length_a   1.000
_cell.length_b   1.000
_cell.length_c   1.000
_cell.angle_alpha   90.00
_cell.angle_beta   90.00
_cell.angle_gamma   90.00
#
_symmetry.space_group_name_H-M   'P 1'
#
loop_
_entity.id
_entity.type
_entity.pdbx_description
1 polymer ?
#
loop_
_entity_poly.entity_id
_entity_poly.type
_entity_poly.pdbx_seq_one_letter_code
_entity_poly.pdbx_strand_id
1 'polypeptide(L)'
;MAALFLAGGRGQSPAAFPGPEPARLRQDLLGKTGDFADQTGKDVFVILERSGHLFLRDSSGTEHPLNPLAFAKKKDAGTSFTYASSDPDGGWVLAFEQRSTEPVWQIATQIGPYHRLAYSVPGGSSSINAVKPVRGLKEIRAAALAATPPKEQGPFRKSDLVDLAALDRNIHLDISYATSNDFLGAPVYTEARAFLQRPAAEALARALGRLQPYGYGLLVHDGYRPWYVTKIFWDATPEEGKIFVADPAQGSRHNRGCAVDLSLFDLKTDQPIEMTSLYDEMSPRAFPDYPGGTSLERWHRDLLRWAMESEGFTVYESEWWHFDYKDWREYAIGNIPFEKLAVGKN
;
A
#
# COMPACT_ATOMS: atom_id res chain seq x y z
N MET A 1 -19.73 -7.66 -14.10
CA MET A 1 -20.28 -6.35 -14.54
C MET A 1 -19.11 -5.43 -14.78
N ALA A 2 -18.82 -5.13 -16.04
CA ALA A 2 -17.75 -4.20 -16.41
C ALA A 2 -18.25 -2.77 -16.17
N ALA A 3 -17.68 -2.09 -15.18
CA ALA A 3 -17.94 -0.68 -14.95
C ALA A 3 -17.08 0.15 -15.90
N LEU A 4 -17.74 0.87 -16.79
CA LEU A 4 -17.17 1.80 -17.76
C LEU A 4 -16.65 3.02 -17.00
N PHE A 5 -15.32 3.16 -16.83
CA PHE A 5 -14.72 4.31 -16.18
C PHE A 5 -14.54 5.47 -17.18
N LEU A 6 -15.57 6.31 -17.29
CA LEU A 6 -15.46 7.68 -17.74
C LEU A 6 -15.47 8.59 -16.49
N ALA A 7 -14.34 8.66 -15.78
CA ALA A 7 -14.17 9.66 -14.74
C ALA A 7 -13.61 10.94 -15.36
N GLY A 8 -14.50 11.86 -15.69
CA GLY A 8 -14.17 13.26 -15.94
C GLY A 8 -13.60 13.86 -14.67
N GLY A 9 -12.34 14.30 -14.72
CA GLY A 9 -11.66 14.93 -13.59
C GLY A 9 -12.35 16.22 -13.16
N ARG A 10 -13.28 16.14 -12.22
CA ARG A 10 -13.57 17.27 -11.32
C ARG A 10 -12.40 17.31 -10.34
N GLY A 11 -11.70 18.42 -10.27
CA GLY A 11 -10.65 18.63 -9.27
C GLY A 11 -11.22 18.33 -7.88
N GLN A 12 -10.85 17.18 -7.33
CA GLN A 12 -11.17 16.87 -5.94
C GLN A 12 -10.38 17.85 -5.08
N SER A 13 -11.02 18.41 -4.07
CA SER A 13 -10.31 19.17 -3.06
C SER A 13 -9.29 18.22 -2.39
N PRO A 14 -8.06 18.68 -2.11
CA PRO A 14 -7.09 17.85 -1.42
C PRO A 14 -7.64 17.34 -0.09
N ALA A 15 -7.18 16.18 0.37
CA ALA A 15 -7.54 15.64 1.66
C ALA A 15 -7.29 16.67 2.75
N ALA A 16 -8.16 16.70 3.76
CA ALA A 16 -7.97 17.56 4.92
C ALA A 16 -6.74 17.09 5.73
N PHE A 17 -6.05 18.03 6.35
CA PHE A 17 -5.00 17.69 7.31
C PHE A 17 -5.59 16.82 8.43
N PRO A 18 -4.95 15.67 8.78
CA PRO A 18 -5.55 14.69 9.70
C PRO A 18 -5.55 15.10 11.17
N GLY A 19 -5.08 16.32 11.48
CA GLY A 19 -4.96 16.81 12.86
C GLY A 19 -3.66 16.39 13.55
N PRO A 20 -3.57 16.53 14.89
CA PRO A 20 -2.38 16.19 15.64
C PRO A 20 -2.09 14.68 15.59
N GLU A 21 -0.80 14.34 15.67
CA GLU A 21 -0.35 12.95 15.71
C GLU A 21 -0.95 12.21 16.93
N PRO A 22 -1.60 11.03 16.71
CA PRO A 22 -2.11 10.23 17.81
C PRO A 22 -0.97 9.67 18.68
N ALA A 23 -1.28 9.41 19.93
CA ALA A 23 -0.36 8.69 20.82
C ALA A 23 -0.06 7.29 20.28
N ARG A 24 1.18 6.82 20.46
CA ARG A 24 1.54 5.44 20.14
C ARG A 24 0.66 4.45 20.89
N LEU A 25 0.30 3.37 20.23
CA LEU A 25 -0.53 2.31 20.78
C LEU A 25 0.12 1.72 22.04
N ARG A 26 -0.70 1.46 23.04
CA ARG A 26 -0.27 0.74 24.25
C ARG A 26 0.18 -0.68 23.88
N GLN A 27 1.25 -1.16 24.54
CA GLN A 27 1.81 -2.49 24.27
C GLN A 27 0.80 -3.64 24.42
N ASP A 28 -0.16 -3.53 25.36
CA ASP A 28 -1.18 -4.56 25.58
C ASP A 28 -2.22 -4.66 24.45
N LEU A 29 -2.29 -3.67 23.56
CA LEU A 29 -3.16 -3.66 22.39
C LEU A 29 -2.44 -4.06 21.09
N LEU A 30 -1.09 -4.10 21.10
CA LEU A 30 -0.30 -4.52 19.95
C LEU A 30 -0.71 -5.92 19.49
N GLY A 31 -0.90 -6.06 18.18
CA GLY A 31 -1.26 -7.33 17.56
C GLY A 31 -2.72 -7.74 17.69
N LYS A 32 -3.58 -6.98 18.39
CA LYS A 32 -5.01 -7.26 18.48
C LYS A 32 -5.83 -6.67 17.34
N THR A 33 -5.31 -5.66 16.65
CA THR A 33 -5.96 -5.08 15.47
C THR A 33 -5.78 -5.95 14.24
N GLY A 34 -6.70 -5.90 13.30
CA GLY A 34 -6.64 -6.63 12.02
C GLY A 34 -8.00 -7.12 11.57
N ASP A 35 -8.00 -7.82 10.45
CA ASP A 35 -9.18 -8.48 9.91
C ASP A 35 -9.24 -9.91 10.42
N PHE A 36 -10.41 -10.36 10.81
CA PHE A 36 -10.65 -11.69 11.34
C PHE A 36 -11.79 -12.36 10.58
N ALA A 37 -11.61 -13.61 10.20
CA ALA A 37 -12.60 -14.39 9.49
C ALA A 37 -12.95 -15.70 10.24
N ASP A 38 -14.16 -16.18 10.04
CA ASP A 38 -14.58 -17.52 10.44
C ASP A 38 -13.81 -18.59 9.64
N GLN A 39 -14.02 -19.87 9.96
CA GLN A 39 -13.36 -20.99 9.28
C GLN A 39 -13.70 -21.08 7.79
N THR A 40 -14.79 -20.46 7.33
CA THR A 40 -15.19 -20.43 5.93
C THR A 40 -14.61 -19.26 5.15
N GLY A 41 -14.04 -18.27 5.84
CA GLY A 41 -13.53 -17.03 5.26
C GLY A 41 -14.63 -16.07 4.76
N LYS A 42 -15.91 -16.35 5.05
CA LYS A 42 -17.06 -15.59 4.54
C LYS A 42 -17.55 -14.51 5.49
N ASP A 43 -17.50 -14.80 6.80
CA ASP A 43 -17.86 -13.82 7.82
C ASP A 43 -16.58 -13.15 8.33
N VAL A 44 -16.43 -11.87 7.98
CA VAL A 44 -15.23 -11.08 8.29
C VAL A 44 -15.64 -9.86 9.11
N PHE A 45 -14.91 -9.61 10.18
CA PHE A 45 -14.97 -8.36 10.93
C PHE A 45 -13.59 -7.76 11.12
N VAL A 46 -13.54 -6.46 11.39
CA VAL A 46 -12.29 -5.72 11.60
C VAL A 46 -12.19 -5.32 13.06
N ILE A 47 -11.07 -5.65 13.70
CA ILE A 47 -10.70 -5.04 14.99
C ILE A 47 -9.79 -3.86 14.71
N LEU A 48 -10.23 -2.70 15.14
CA LEU A 48 -9.49 -1.45 15.00
C LEU A 48 -9.27 -0.78 16.35
N GLU A 49 -8.30 0.12 16.42
CA GLU A 49 -8.04 0.92 17.61
C GLU A 49 -8.36 2.38 17.35
N ARG A 50 -8.96 3.08 18.30
CA ARG A 50 -9.10 4.54 18.34
C ARG A 50 -8.81 5.07 19.72
N SER A 51 -7.83 5.97 19.81
CA SER A 51 -7.47 6.68 21.05
C SER A 51 -7.24 5.75 22.25
N GLY A 52 -6.59 4.60 21.99
CA GLY A 52 -6.27 3.61 23.04
C GLY A 52 -7.40 2.62 23.36
N HIS A 53 -8.48 2.60 22.59
CA HIS A 53 -9.61 1.68 22.75
C HIS A 53 -9.79 0.80 21.52
N LEU A 54 -10.14 -0.47 21.72
CA LEU A 54 -10.47 -1.38 20.64
C LEU A 54 -11.96 -1.26 20.26
N PHE A 55 -12.22 -1.42 18.98
CA PHE A 55 -13.56 -1.51 18.40
C PHE A 55 -13.64 -2.72 17.49
N LEU A 56 -14.77 -3.40 17.48
CA LEU A 56 -15.13 -4.34 16.44
C LEU A 56 -15.98 -3.61 15.41
N ARG A 57 -15.61 -3.68 14.13
CA ARG A 57 -16.43 -3.26 13.00
C ARG A 57 -16.94 -4.49 12.29
N ASP A 58 -18.24 -4.68 12.30
CA ASP A 58 -18.91 -5.81 11.67
C ASP A 58 -19.07 -5.64 10.15
N SER A 59 -19.62 -6.65 9.49
CA SER A 59 -19.85 -6.67 8.04
C SER A 59 -20.85 -5.61 7.56
N SER A 60 -21.70 -5.07 8.44
CA SER A 60 -22.60 -3.95 8.13
C SER A 60 -21.89 -2.59 8.17
N GLY A 61 -20.66 -2.54 8.70
CA GLY A 61 -19.90 -1.34 8.95
C GLY A 61 -20.19 -0.69 10.31
N THR A 62 -20.99 -1.32 11.17
CA THR A 62 -21.28 -0.84 12.53
C THR A 62 -20.08 -1.10 13.43
N GLU A 63 -19.73 -0.10 14.24
CA GLU A 63 -18.62 -0.20 15.18
C GLU A 63 -19.12 -0.39 16.61
N HIS A 64 -18.61 -1.42 17.26
CA HIS A 64 -18.94 -1.82 18.63
C HIS A 64 -17.73 -1.58 19.53
N PRO A 65 -17.77 -0.66 20.50
CA PRO A 65 -16.66 -0.45 21.42
C PRO A 65 -16.43 -1.70 22.27
N LEU A 66 -15.17 -2.11 22.39
CA LEU A 66 -14.76 -3.31 23.12
C LEU A 66 -14.13 -2.92 24.47
N ASN A 67 -14.76 -3.33 25.55
CA ASN A 67 -14.27 -3.12 26.90
C ASN A 67 -13.54 -4.36 27.45
N PRO A 68 -12.39 -4.21 28.09
CA PRO A 68 -11.68 -5.33 28.68
C PRO A 68 -12.50 -5.94 29.82
N LEU A 69 -12.71 -7.28 29.80
CA LEU A 69 -13.41 -8.04 30.83
C LEU A 69 -12.46 -8.81 31.73
N ALA A 70 -11.52 -9.54 31.13
CA ALA A 70 -10.65 -10.44 31.86
C ALA A 70 -9.29 -10.63 31.16
N PHE A 71 -8.30 -10.94 31.98
CA PHE A 71 -6.99 -11.39 31.54
C PHE A 71 -6.70 -12.75 32.20
N ALA A 72 -6.31 -13.74 31.42
CA ALA A 72 -5.91 -15.04 31.93
C ALA A 72 -4.60 -15.49 31.29
N LYS A 73 -3.65 -15.89 32.13
CA LYS A 73 -2.41 -16.56 31.71
C LYS A 73 -2.63 -18.06 31.86
N LYS A 74 -2.76 -18.80 30.77
CA LYS A 74 -2.91 -20.25 30.78
C LYS A 74 -1.53 -20.91 30.95
N LYS A 75 -1.43 -21.91 31.85
CA LYS A 75 -0.16 -22.51 32.31
C LYS A 75 0.66 -23.16 31.17
N ASP A 76 0.01 -23.60 30.08
CA ASP A 76 0.65 -24.32 28.97
C ASP A 76 0.21 -23.84 27.57
N ALA A 77 -0.55 -22.75 27.46
CA ALA A 77 -1.22 -22.37 26.20
C ALA A 77 -1.22 -20.88 25.87
N GLY A 78 -0.32 -20.09 26.44
CA GLY A 78 -0.23 -18.67 26.09
C GLY A 78 -1.13 -17.74 26.91
N THR A 79 -1.45 -16.60 26.33
CA THR A 79 -2.16 -15.51 27.00
C THR A 79 -3.54 -15.34 26.36
N SER A 80 -4.56 -15.13 27.20
CA SER A 80 -5.92 -14.82 26.75
C SER A 80 -6.37 -13.48 27.32
N PHE A 81 -6.92 -12.62 26.46
CA PHE A 81 -7.56 -11.36 26.84
C PHE A 81 -9.00 -11.38 26.39
N THR A 82 -9.93 -11.15 27.29
CA THR A 82 -11.36 -11.13 26.97
C THR A 82 -11.87 -9.69 26.95
N TYR A 83 -12.62 -9.37 25.91
CA TYR A 83 -13.28 -8.09 25.71
C TYR A 83 -14.77 -8.34 25.43
N ALA A 84 -15.61 -7.38 25.79
CA ALA A 84 -17.02 -7.40 25.44
C ALA A 84 -17.45 -6.05 24.86
N SER A 85 -18.38 -6.07 23.91
CA SER A 85 -19.08 -4.87 23.49
C SER A 85 -20.18 -4.53 24.51
N SER A 86 -20.51 -3.23 24.57
CA SER A 86 -21.55 -2.71 25.48
C SER A 86 -22.94 -2.66 24.85
N ASP A 87 -23.18 -3.45 23.80
CA ASP A 87 -24.44 -3.39 23.06
C ASP A 87 -25.62 -3.91 23.89
N PRO A 88 -26.76 -3.17 23.93
CA PRO A 88 -27.90 -3.52 24.75
C PRO A 88 -28.63 -4.83 24.32
N ASP A 89 -28.44 -5.27 23.07
CA ASP A 89 -29.16 -6.41 22.48
C ASP A 89 -28.33 -7.71 22.46
N GLY A 90 -27.32 -7.85 23.31
CA GLY A 90 -26.47 -9.05 23.37
C GLY A 90 -25.21 -8.90 22.57
N GLY A 91 -24.26 -8.20 23.12
CA GLY A 91 -23.04 -7.78 22.48
C GLY A 91 -22.01 -8.90 22.23
N TRP A 92 -21.00 -8.59 21.48
CA TRP A 92 -19.85 -9.45 21.20
C TRP A 92 -19.03 -9.72 22.45
N VAL A 93 -18.67 -10.96 22.69
CA VAL A 93 -17.64 -11.34 23.65
C VAL A 93 -16.51 -12.01 22.89
N LEU A 94 -15.33 -11.39 22.95
CA LEU A 94 -14.15 -11.79 22.19
C LEU A 94 -13.05 -12.23 23.15
N ALA A 95 -12.58 -13.45 23.05
CA ALA A 95 -11.38 -13.90 23.73
C ALA A 95 -10.21 -13.95 22.72
N PHE A 96 -9.30 -13.00 22.80
CA PHE A 96 -8.06 -13.01 22.04
C PHE A 96 -7.12 -14.05 22.64
N GLU A 97 -6.78 -15.08 21.89
CA GLU A 97 -5.88 -16.16 22.30
C GLU A 97 -4.60 -16.12 21.49
N GLN A 98 -3.46 -15.98 22.18
CA GLN A 98 -2.14 -16.11 21.56
C GLN A 98 -1.51 -17.40 22.04
N ARG A 99 -1.23 -18.32 21.14
CA ARG A 99 -0.44 -19.52 21.42
C ARG A 99 1.05 -19.16 21.46
N SER A 100 1.79 -19.78 22.36
CA SER A 100 3.21 -19.46 22.63
C SER A 100 4.16 -19.65 21.43
N THR A 101 3.72 -20.29 20.36
CA THR A 101 4.52 -20.63 19.18
C THR A 101 4.07 -19.93 17.90
N GLU A 102 2.95 -19.21 17.91
CA GLU A 102 2.41 -18.55 16.72
C GLU A 102 2.17 -17.04 16.95
N PRO A 103 2.58 -16.19 16.01
CA PRO A 103 2.33 -14.75 16.10
C PRO A 103 0.85 -14.36 15.85
N VAL A 104 -0.02 -15.33 15.53
CA VAL A 104 -1.39 -15.08 15.10
C VAL A 104 -2.35 -15.20 16.28
N TRP A 105 -3.07 -14.11 16.56
CA TRP A 105 -4.18 -14.13 17.52
C TRP A 105 -5.37 -14.88 16.91
N GLN A 106 -5.94 -15.78 17.69
CA GLN A 106 -7.27 -16.34 17.43
C GLN A 106 -8.28 -15.63 18.33
N ILE A 107 -9.46 -15.40 17.81
CA ILE A 107 -10.57 -14.87 18.59
C ILE A 107 -11.60 -15.99 18.76
N ALA A 108 -11.85 -16.38 20.00
CA ALA A 108 -13.01 -17.18 20.34
C ALA A 108 -14.19 -16.27 20.58
N THR A 109 -15.32 -16.53 19.93
CA THR A 109 -16.59 -15.82 20.10
C THR A 109 -17.68 -16.78 20.53
N GLN A 110 -18.86 -16.25 20.86
CA GLN A 110 -20.03 -17.08 21.18
C GLN A 110 -20.54 -17.88 19.97
N ILE A 111 -20.22 -17.47 18.74
CA ILE A 111 -20.66 -18.12 17.50
C ILE A 111 -19.58 -19.01 16.86
N GLY A 112 -18.35 -18.99 17.39
CA GLY A 112 -17.25 -19.84 16.91
C GLY A 112 -15.90 -19.17 16.93
N PRO A 113 -14.85 -19.88 16.54
CA PRO A 113 -13.52 -19.32 16.43
C PRO A 113 -13.35 -18.51 15.14
N TYR A 114 -12.72 -17.36 15.25
CA TYR A 114 -12.26 -16.54 14.14
C TYR A 114 -10.74 -16.49 14.13
N HIS A 115 -10.17 -16.51 12.94
CA HIS A 115 -8.73 -16.44 12.74
C HIS A 115 -8.35 -15.10 12.12
N ARG A 116 -7.26 -14.52 12.61
CA ARG A 116 -6.70 -13.33 11.97
C ARG A 116 -6.29 -13.69 10.56
N LEU A 117 -6.75 -12.89 9.59
CA LEU A 117 -6.32 -13.03 8.21
C LEU A 117 -4.85 -12.60 8.10
N ALA A 118 -4.04 -13.51 7.60
CA ALA A 118 -2.67 -13.21 7.23
C ALA A 118 -2.69 -12.77 5.75
N TYR A 119 -2.45 -11.50 5.51
CA TYR A 119 -2.24 -11.01 4.16
C TYR A 119 -0.76 -11.17 3.80
N SER A 120 -0.52 -11.77 2.68
CA SER A 120 0.84 -11.95 2.20
C SER A 120 1.36 -10.68 1.59
N VAL A 121 2.63 -10.46 1.86
CA VAL A 121 3.40 -9.42 1.22
C VAL A 121 4.16 -10.04 0.06
N PRO A 122 4.11 -9.48 -1.12
CA PRO A 122 5.03 -9.83 -2.17
C PRO A 122 6.46 -9.71 -1.65
N GLY A 123 7.23 -10.82 -1.73
CA GLY A 123 8.64 -10.83 -1.34
C GLY A 123 8.99 -11.01 0.14
N GLY A 124 8.02 -11.07 1.04
CA GLY A 124 8.27 -11.47 2.42
C GLY A 124 8.72 -12.94 2.51
N SER A 125 9.54 -13.29 3.52
CA SER A 125 10.08 -14.64 3.70
C SER A 125 9.03 -15.75 3.92
N SER A 126 7.76 -15.40 4.01
CA SER A 126 6.58 -16.25 3.89
C SER A 126 5.95 -16.04 2.53
N SER A 127 6.46 -16.71 1.53
CA SER A 127 6.09 -16.67 0.10
C SER A 127 4.68 -17.20 -0.22
N ILE A 128 3.69 -16.99 0.63
CA ILE A 128 2.38 -17.63 0.49
C ILE A 128 1.53 -17.00 -0.63
N ASN A 129 1.87 -15.79 -1.14
CA ASN A 129 1.14 -15.14 -2.23
C ASN A 129 2.02 -14.43 -3.25
N ALA A 130 3.27 -14.83 -3.42
CA ALA A 130 3.97 -14.50 -4.64
C ALA A 130 3.14 -15.07 -5.81
N VAL A 131 2.80 -14.23 -6.75
CA VAL A 131 2.11 -14.67 -7.98
C VAL A 131 3.01 -15.69 -8.66
N LYS A 132 2.52 -16.93 -8.81
CA LYS A 132 3.26 -17.92 -9.61
C LYS A 132 3.13 -17.51 -11.09
N PRO A 133 4.22 -17.09 -11.74
CA PRO A 133 4.14 -16.66 -13.14
C PRO A 133 3.54 -17.75 -14.04
N VAL A 134 2.64 -17.37 -14.95
CA VAL A 134 1.97 -18.30 -15.87
C VAL A 134 2.93 -18.94 -16.87
N ARG A 135 4.12 -18.35 -17.07
CA ARG A 135 5.21 -18.84 -17.92
C ARG A 135 6.57 -18.49 -17.30
N GLY A 136 7.67 -19.02 -17.83
CA GLY A 136 9.00 -18.67 -17.38
C GLY A 136 9.31 -17.17 -17.50
N LEU A 137 9.72 -16.51 -16.41
CA LEU A 137 9.99 -15.06 -16.39
C LEU A 137 11.02 -14.62 -17.45
N LYS A 138 12.01 -15.45 -17.75
CA LYS A 138 13.00 -15.17 -18.80
C LYS A 138 12.35 -15.05 -20.18
N GLU A 139 11.40 -15.92 -20.49
CA GLU A 139 10.64 -15.89 -21.75
C GLU A 139 9.72 -14.67 -21.81
N ILE A 140 8.98 -14.42 -20.72
CA ILE A 140 8.09 -13.24 -20.59
C ILE A 140 8.89 -11.95 -20.80
N ARG A 141 10.04 -11.82 -20.13
CA ARG A 141 10.92 -10.65 -20.25
C ARG A 141 11.43 -10.47 -21.70
N ALA A 142 11.87 -11.54 -22.36
CA ALA A 142 12.33 -11.47 -23.74
C ALA A 142 11.21 -11.01 -24.68
N ALA A 143 10.00 -11.55 -24.52
CA ALA A 143 8.83 -11.16 -25.31
C ALA A 143 8.43 -9.69 -25.05
N ALA A 144 8.44 -9.23 -23.79
CA ALA A 144 8.11 -7.86 -23.43
C ALA A 144 9.11 -6.83 -23.98
N LEU A 145 10.40 -7.16 -23.96
CA LEU A 145 11.46 -6.31 -24.55
C LEU A 145 11.39 -6.24 -26.08
N ALA A 146 10.91 -7.28 -26.75
CA ALA A 146 10.70 -7.30 -28.21
C ALA A 146 9.40 -6.61 -28.64
N ALA A 147 8.47 -6.39 -27.70
CA ALA A 147 7.19 -5.75 -28.00
C ALA A 147 7.31 -4.22 -28.04
N THR A 148 6.32 -3.58 -28.65
CA THR A 148 6.22 -2.12 -28.74
C THR A 148 5.02 -1.61 -27.97
N PRO A 149 5.12 -0.45 -27.29
CA PRO A 149 3.99 0.20 -26.66
C PRO A 149 2.85 0.48 -27.65
N PRO A 150 1.61 0.64 -27.17
CA PRO A 150 0.51 1.09 -27.99
C PRO A 150 0.83 2.46 -28.61
N LYS A 151 0.41 2.66 -29.86
CA LYS A 151 0.56 3.97 -30.53
C LYS A 151 -0.48 4.92 -29.98
N GLU A 152 -0.02 6.01 -29.40
CA GLU A 152 -0.87 7.09 -28.94
C GLU A 152 -0.89 8.25 -29.95
N GLN A 153 -1.99 9.01 -29.98
CA GLN A 153 -2.12 10.24 -30.75
C GLN A 153 -2.35 11.40 -29.77
N GLY A 154 -1.62 12.47 -29.94
CA GLY A 154 -1.82 13.68 -29.12
C GLY A 154 -0.63 14.63 -29.15
N PRO A 155 -0.85 15.88 -28.74
CA PRO A 155 0.23 16.82 -28.51
C PRO A 155 0.88 16.57 -27.16
N PHE A 156 1.69 15.52 -27.07
CA PHE A 156 2.39 15.19 -25.81
C PHE A 156 3.55 16.14 -25.54
N ARG A 157 3.76 16.45 -24.26
CA ARG A 157 4.97 17.14 -23.81
C ARG A 157 6.21 16.25 -24.04
N LYS A 158 7.35 16.90 -24.28
CA LYS A 158 8.64 16.20 -24.27
C LYS A 158 8.90 15.63 -22.88
N SER A 159 9.31 14.37 -22.80
CA SER A 159 9.71 13.75 -21.54
C SER A 159 10.96 14.43 -20.96
N ASP A 160 10.88 14.74 -19.67
CA ASP A 160 11.98 15.31 -18.85
C ASP A 160 11.97 14.61 -17.49
N LEU A 161 12.54 13.39 -17.46
CA LEU A 161 12.59 12.54 -16.28
C LEU A 161 13.73 12.97 -15.35
N VAL A 162 13.38 13.26 -14.10
CA VAL A 162 14.29 13.65 -13.01
C VAL A 162 14.51 12.46 -12.09
N ASP A 163 15.76 12.18 -11.75
CA ASP A 163 16.14 11.16 -10.76
C ASP A 163 15.79 11.64 -9.36
N LEU A 164 14.93 10.88 -8.66
CA LEU A 164 14.41 11.28 -7.35
C LEU A 164 15.46 11.21 -6.25
N ALA A 165 16.44 10.30 -6.35
CA ALA A 165 17.53 10.22 -5.37
C ALA A 165 18.43 11.46 -5.39
N ALA A 166 18.48 12.18 -6.52
CA ALA A 166 19.25 13.42 -6.67
C ALA A 166 18.43 14.67 -6.27
N LEU A 167 17.13 14.54 -6.01
CA LEU A 167 16.24 15.67 -5.78
C LEU A 167 16.36 16.22 -4.36
N ASP A 168 16.33 15.33 -3.36
CA ASP A 168 16.51 15.69 -1.94
C ASP A 168 17.03 14.46 -1.16
N ARG A 169 17.91 14.67 -0.20
CA ARG A 169 18.49 13.62 0.66
C ARG A 169 17.45 12.89 1.54
N ASN A 170 16.31 13.51 1.79
CA ASN A 170 15.19 12.96 2.55
C ASN A 170 14.15 12.25 1.66
N ILE A 171 14.55 11.92 0.42
CA ILE A 171 13.87 10.99 -0.47
C ILE A 171 14.73 9.73 -0.52
N HIS A 172 14.30 8.68 0.17
CA HIS A 172 14.94 7.37 0.13
C HIS A 172 14.27 6.47 -0.90
N LEU A 173 15.02 5.51 -1.45
CA LEU A 173 14.54 4.55 -2.40
C LEU A 173 14.53 3.15 -1.78
N ASP A 174 13.38 2.48 -1.86
CA ASP A 174 13.19 1.07 -1.53
C ASP A 174 12.54 0.36 -2.72
N ILE A 175 13.32 0.18 -3.79
CA ILE A 175 12.86 -0.32 -5.08
C ILE A 175 12.82 -1.85 -5.07
N SER A 176 11.75 -2.42 -4.53
CA SER A 176 11.56 -3.88 -4.44
C SER A 176 11.67 -4.56 -5.80
N TYR A 177 11.20 -3.92 -6.87
CA TYR A 177 11.26 -4.44 -8.24
C TYR A 177 12.68 -4.60 -8.82
N ALA A 178 13.70 -4.05 -8.17
CA ALA A 178 15.10 -4.30 -8.50
C ALA A 178 15.70 -5.48 -7.72
N THR A 179 14.91 -6.13 -6.89
CA THR A 179 15.30 -7.27 -6.03
C THR A 179 14.38 -8.48 -6.28
N SER A 180 14.59 -9.56 -5.56
CA SER A 180 13.63 -10.68 -5.52
C SER A 180 12.52 -10.48 -4.49
N ASN A 181 12.46 -9.32 -3.83
CA ASN A 181 11.46 -8.98 -2.83
C ASN A 181 10.25 -8.26 -3.47
N ASP A 182 9.69 -8.84 -4.52
CA ASP A 182 8.53 -8.37 -5.24
C ASP A 182 7.49 -9.49 -5.43
N PHE A 183 6.32 -9.18 -5.94
CA PHE A 183 5.23 -10.15 -6.10
C PHE A 183 5.50 -11.24 -7.15
N LEU A 184 6.54 -11.11 -8.00
CA LEU A 184 7.01 -12.14 -8.94
C LEU A 184 8.15 -12.99 -8.37
N GLY A 185 8.75 -12.58 -7.23
CA GLY A 185 9.90 -13.24 -6.61
C GLY A 185 11.19 -13.15 -7.42
N ALA A 186 11.29 -12.18 -8.36
CA ALA A 186 12.47 -12.01 -9.21
C ALA A 186 12.57 -10.57 -9.74
N PRO A 187 13.79 -9.97 -9.81
CA PRO A 187 13.94 -8.60 -10.24
C PRO A 187 13.49 -8.37 -11.68
N VAL A 188 12.66 -7.36 -11.86
CA VAL A 188 12.18 -6.88 -13.16
C VAL A 188 12.89 -5.60 -13.60
N TYR A 189 13.35 -4.79 -12.66
CA TYR A 189 14.23 -3.65 -12.91
C TYR A 189 15.69 -4.09 -12.94
N THR A 190 16.49 -3.37 -13.71
CA THR A 190 17.95 -3.58 -13.80
C THR A 190 18.71 -2.74 -12.82
N GLU A 191 18.10 -1.65 -12.31
CA GLU A 191 18.69 -0.70 -11.38
C GLU A 191 17.63 -0.27 -10.36
N ALA A 192 18.06 -0.05 -9.11
CA ALA A 192 17.22 0.49 -8.03
C ALA A 192 17.15 2.02 -8.13
N ARG A 193 16.42 2.54 -9.11
CA ARG A 193 16.25 3.98 -9.38
C ARG A 193 14.79 4.34 -9.55
N ALA A 194 14.45 5.57 -9.23
CA ALA A 194 13.11 6.12 -9.43
C ALA A 194 13.20 7.48 -10.12
N PHE A 195 12.28 7.72 -11.06
CA PHE A 195 12.22 8.95 -11.84
C PHE A 195 10.79 9.45 -11.91
N LEU A 196 10.62 10.77 -12.01
CA LEU A 196 9.36 11.42 -12.38
C LEU A 196 9.59 12.49 -13.43
N GLN A 197 8.55 12.83 -14.18
CA GLN A 197 8.57 14.05 -15.01
C GLN A 197 8.83 15.26 -14.11
N ARG A 198 9.62 16.23 -14.57
CA ARG A 198 10.07 17.37 -13.75
C ARG A 198 8.94 18.05 -12.97
N PRO A 199 7.76 18.39 -13.53
CA PRO A 199 6.70 19.02 -12.73
C PRO A 199 6.19 18.13 -11.59
N ALA A 200 6.13 16.80 -11.79
CA ALA A 200 5.75 15.85 -10.75
C ALA A 200 6.86 15.71 -9.70
N ALA A 201 8.15 15.68 -10.10
CA ALA A 201 9.28 15.63 -9.18
C ALA A 201 9.35 16.88 -8.30
N GLU A 202 9.16 18.07 -8.88
CA GLU A 202 9.10 19.33 -8.13
C GLU A 202 7.91 19.38 -7.16
N ALA A 203 6.74 18.83 -7.55
CA ALA A 203 5.59 18.69 -6.67
C ALA A 203 5.87 17.72 -5.51
N LEU A 204 6.58 16.61 -5.78
CA LEU A 204 7.02 15.67 -4.77
C LEU A 204 7.95 16.31 -3.73
N ALA A 205 8.90 17.14 -4.19
CA ALA A 205 9.78 17.89 -3.28
C ALA A 205 9.00 18.87 -2.39
N ARG A 206 7.95 19.51 -2.91
CA ARG A 206 7.08 20.36 -2.08
C ARG A 206 6.24 19.53 -1.08
N ALA A 207 5.75 18.35 -1.48
CA ALA A 207 5.08 17.44 -0.57
C ALA A 207 5.99 16.98 0.56
N LEU A 208 7.27 16.65 0.26
CA LEU A 208 8.28 16.38 1.28
C LEU A 208 8.42 17.57 2.27
N GLY A 209 8.49 18.79 1.76
CA GLY A 209 8.58 20.00 2.60
C GLY A 209 7.39 20.16 3.57
N ARG A 210 6.21 19.59 3.25
CA ARG A 210 5.05 19.54 4.16
C ARG A 210 5.17 18.48 5.24
N LEU A 211 5.91 17.39 5.00
CA LEU A 211 6.08 16.27 5.91
C LEU A 211 7.22 16.47 6.90
N GLN A 212 8.27 17.17 6.50
CA GLN A 212 9.47 17.42 7.32
C GLN A 212 9.17 18.06 8.70
N PRO A 213 8.25 19.04 8.84
CA PRO A 213 7.89 19.59 10.16
C PRO A 213 7.30 18.57 11.13
N TYR A 214 6.78 17.44 10.62
CA TYR A 214 6.26 16.33 11.41
C TYR A 214 7.31 15.23 11.67
N GLY A 215 8.54 15.42 11.17
CA GLY A 215 9.63 14.46 11.37
C GLY A 215 9.70 13.34 10.33
N TYR A 216 9.02 13.46 9.18
CA TYR A 216 8.98 12.42 8.17
C TYR A 216 9.67 12.80 6.87
N GLY A 217 10.36 11.83 6.27
CA GLY A 217 10.85 11.81 4.90
C GLY A 217 10.02 10.89 4.01
N LEU A 218 10.33 10.85 2.72
CA LEU A 218 9.66 10.01 1.71
C LEU A 218 10.47 8.76 1.40
N LEU A 219 9.83 7.59 1.46
CA LEU A 219 10.37 6.31 1.04
C LEU A 219 9.69 5.88 -0.27
N VAL A 220 10.38 6.02 -1.40
CA VAL A 220 9.84 5.77 -2.74
C VAL A 220 10.06 4.32 -3.12
N HIS A 221 9.00 3.64 -3.52
CA HIS A 221 8.98 2.24 -3.95
C HIS A 221 8.97 2.09 -5.47
N ASP A 222 8.29 2.99 -6.23
CA ASP A 222 8.30 3.04 -7.68
C ASP A 222 8.04 4.46 -8.20
N GLY A 223 8.47 4.73 -9.44
CA GLY A 223 8.25 5.98 -10.14
C GLY A 223 7.97 5.73 -11.63
N TYR A 224 8.74 6.33 -12.52
CA TYR A 224 8.68 5.98 -13.93
C TYR A 224 8.99 4.49 -14.12
N ARG A 225 8.03 3.77 -14.72
CA ARG A 225 8.12 2.35 -15.05
C ARG A 225 8.15 2.22 -16.57
N PRO A 226 9.23 1.75 -17.20
CA PRO A 226 9.23 1.48 -18.63
C PRO A 226 8.08 0.55 -19.02
N TRP A 227 7.40 0.81 -20.12
CA TRP A 227 6.21 0.07 -20.53
C TRP A 227 6.44 -1.44 -20.63
N TYR A 228 7.64 -1.89 -21.06
CA TYR A 228 7.95 -3.32 -21.11
C TYR A 228 7.83 -4.01 -19.75
N VAL A 229 8.03 -3.28 -18.64
CA VAL A 229 7.87 -3.82 -17.27
C VAL A 229 6.40 -4.02 -16.94
N THR A 230 5.53 -3.05 -17.27
CA THR A 230 4.07 -3.21 -17.15
C THR A 230 3.60 -4.44 -17.93
N LYS A 231 4.17 -4.67 -19.13
CA LYS A 231 3.88 -5.86 -19.91
C LYS A 231 4.39 -7.14 -19.24
N ILE A 232 5.56 -7.13 -18.59
CA ILE A 232 6.05 -8.28 -17.81
C ILE A 232 5.06 -8.60 -16.70
N PHE A 233 4.61 -7.61 -15.91
CA PHE A 233 3.65 -7.80 -14.84
C PHE A 233 2.36 -8.43 -15.33
N TRP A 234 1.79 -7.88 -16.38
CA TRP A 234 0.58 -8.40 -17.00
C TRP A 234 0.73 -9.83 -17.54
N ASP A 235 1.78 -10.10 -18.30
CA ASP A 235 2.02 -11.40 -18.92
C ASP A 235 2.39 -12.50 -17.90
N ALA A 236 2.91 -12.11 -16.73
CA ALA A 236 3.27 -13.03 -15.65
C ALA A 236 2.07 -13.36 -14.75
N THR A 237 1.13 -12.43 -14.60
CA THR A 237 0.03 -12.55 -13.64
C THR A 237 -1.09 -13.45 -14.21
N PRO A 238 -1.57 -14.46 -13.44
CA PRO A 238 -2.77 -15.23 -13.76
C PRO A 238 -4.00 -14.35 -13.96
N GLU A 239 -5.03 -14.87 -14.66
CA GLU A 239 -6.21 -14.09 -15.04
C GLU A 239 -6.94 -13.49 -13.82
N GLU A 240 -7.04 -14.24 -12.73
CA GLU A 240 -7.66 -13.80 -11.48
C GLU A 240 -6.94 -12.65 -10.77
N GLY A 241 -5.64 -12.51 -11.02
CA GLY A 241 -4.80 -11.45 -10.43
C GLY A 241 -4.67 -10.20 -11.31
N LYS A 242 -5.18 -10.22 -12.54
CA LYS A 242 -5.01 -9.09 -13.48
C LYS A 242 -5.72 -7.80 -13.06
N ILE A 243 -6.66 -7.88 -12.14
CA ILE A 243 -7.28 -6.69 -11.55
C ILE A 243 -6.29 -5.80 -10.77
N PHE A 244 -5.15 -6.36 -10.35
CA PHE A 244 -4.11 -5.67 -9.58
C PHE A 244 -2.93 -5.19 -10.45
N VAL A 245 -2.94 -5.42 -11.74
CA VAL A 245 -1.87 -5.01 -12.65
C VAL A 245 -2.42 -4.23 -13.83
N ALA A 246 -1.72 -3.20 -14.26
CA ALA A 246 -2.16 -2.35 -15.37
C ALA A 246 -2.13 -3.11 -16.70
N ASP A 247 -3.19 -2.98 -17.50
CA ASP A 247 -3.26 -3.50 -18.87
C ASP A 247 -2.26 -2.75 -19.76
N PRO A 248 -1.24 -3.43 -20.33
CA PRO A 248 -0.26 -2.81 -21.20
C PRO A 248 -0.85 -2.24 -22.50
N ALA A 249 -2.05 -2.69 -22.93
CA ALA A 249 -2.73 -2.12 -24.08
C ALA A 249 -3.20 -0.68 -23.83
N GLN A 250 -3.43 -0.32 -22.57
CA GLN A 250 -3.80 1.04 -22.15
C GLN A 250 -2.62 1.80 -21.52
N GLY A 251 -1.61 1.07 -21.07
CA GLY A 251 -0.48 1.59 -20.33
C GLY A 251 -0.82 1.98 -18.90
N SER A 252 0.21 2.30 -18.14
CA SER A 252 0.12 2.78 -16.74
C SER A 252 0.51 4.25 -16.68
N ARG A 253 0.07 4.95 -15.61
CA ARG A 253 0.53 6.32 -15.32
C ARG A 253 2.00 6.35 -14.93
N HIS A 254 2.52 5.25 -14.36
CA HIS A 254 3.96 5.03 -14.17
C HIS A 254 4.73 5.06 -15.50
N ASN A 255 4.16 4.52 -16.59
CA ASN A 255 4.82 4.57 -17.90
C ASN A 255 4.99 6.01 -18.42
N ARG A 256 4.20 6.95 -17.89
CA ARG A 256 4.26 8.37 -18.28
C ARG A 256 5.20 9.18 -17.39
N GLY A 257 5.74 8.55 -16.32
CA GLY A 257 6.56 9.22 -15.31
C GLY A 257 5.77 10.21 -14.44
N CYS A 258 4.46 9.96 -14.29
CA CYS A 258 3.55 10.83 -13.54
C CYS A 258 2.79 10.08 -12.44
N ALA A 259 3.21 8.87 -12.08
CA ALA A 259 2.77 8.18 -10.89
C ALA A 259 3.97 7.82 -10.02
N VAL A 260 3.74 7.78 -8.72
CA VAL A 260 4.73 7.40 -7.71
C VAL A 260 4.09 6.55 -6.65
N ASP A 261 4.76 5.45 -6.30
CA ASP A 261 4.45 4.63 -5.15
C ASP A 261 5.41 4.96 -4.02
N LEU A 262 4.87 5.30 -2.87
CA LEU A 262 5.70 5.76 -1.76
C LEU A 262 5.04 5.57 -0.39
N SER A 263 5.88 5.54 0.63
CA SER A 263 5.52 5.62 2.04
C SER A 263 6.36 6.66 2.77
N LEU A 264 6.43 6.59 4.09
CA LEU A 264 7.17 7.49 4.96
C LEU A 264 8.33 6.76 5.63
N PHE A 265 9.38 7.51 5.99
CA PHE A 265 10.36 7.10 6.98
C PHE A 265 10.57 8.18 8.04
N ASP A 266 10.99 7.79 9.23
CA ASP A 266 11.25 8.69 10.36
C ASP A 266 12.64 9.33 10.19
N LEU A 267 12.71 10.66 10.10
CA LEU A 267 13.93 11.42 9.87
C LEU A 267 14.96 11.30 11.02
N LYS A 268 14.52 10.92 12.22
CA LYS A 268 15.39 10.77 13.38
C LYS A 268 16.02 9.40 13.48
N THR A 269 15.26 8.35 13.16
CA THR A 269 15.66 6.94 13.31
C THR A 269 16.09 6.31 12.01
N ASP A 270 15.78 6.94 10.88
CA ASP A 270 16.01 6.42 9.52
C ASP A 270 15.28 5.11 9.23
N GLN A 271 14.18 4.84 9.94
CA GLN A 271 13.42 3.61 9.80
C GLN A 271 12.12 3.86 9.05
N PRO A 272 11.68 2.90 8.20
CA PRO A 272 10.35 2.94 7.60
C PRO A 272 9.25 3.07 8.64
N ILE A 273 8.19 3.80 8.29
CA ILE A 273 7.02 3.99 9.12
C ILE A 273 6.00 2.88 8.86
N GLU A 274 5.43 2.34 9.94
CA GLU A 274 4.31 1.40 9.84
C GLU A 274 3.07 2.11 9.29
N MET A 275 2.51 1.53 8.23
CA MET A 275 1.30 1.98 7.55
C MET A 275 0.18 0.95 7.75
N THR A 276 -1.02 1.20 7.23
CA THR A 276 -2.17 0.29 7.37
C THR A 276 -1.97 -1.08 6.70
N SER A 277 -1.10 -1.15 5.69
CA SER A 277 -0.64 -2.38 5.06
C SER A 277 0.82 -2.21 4.61
N LEU A 278 1.41 -3.27 4.13
CA LEU A 278 2.68 -3.19 3.43
C LEU A 278 2.47 -2.73 1.98
N TYR A 279 3.55 -2.23 1.37
CA TYR A 279 3.57 -1.89 -0.07
C TYR A 279 3.26 -3.12 -0.91
N ASP A 280 2.49 -2.98 -1.99
CA ASP A 280 2.03 -4.07 -2.88
C ASP A 280 1.20 -5.17 -2.20
N GLU A 281 0.69 -4.95 -1.00
CA GLU A 281 -0.19 -5.92 -0.34
C GLU A 281 -1.55 -5.98 -1.04
N MET A 282 -1.89 -7.12 -1.60
CA MET A 282 -3.18 -7.36 -2.29
C MET A 282 -4.28 -7.72 -1.29
N SER A 283 -4.73 -6.75 -0.49
CA SER A 283 -5.75 -6.95 0.55
C SER A 283 -6.62 -5.70 0.73
N PRO A 284 -7.75 -5.78 1.47
CA PRO A 284 -8.54 -4.62 1.85
C PRO A 284 -7.76 -3.53 2.60
N ARG A 285 -6.65 -3.89 3.25
CA ARG A 285 -5.78 -2.98 4.00
C ARG A 285 -5.03 -1.98 3.10
N ALA A 286 -4.92 -2.29 1.80
CA ALA A 286 -4.32 -1.41 0.80
C ALA A 286 -5.18 -0.18 0.46
N PHE A 287 -6.49 -0.24 0.70
CA PHE A 287 -7.38 0.86 0.35
C PHE A 287 -7.08 2.13 1.17
N PRO A 288 -7.11 3.32 0.52
CA PRO A 288 -6.84 4.60 1.20
C PRO A 288 -7.81 4.93 2.34
N ASP A 289 -8.98 4.35 2.36
CA ASP A 289 -10.04 4.54 3.35
C ASP A 289 -10.22 3.33 4.28
N TYR A 290 -9.29 2.35 4.25
CA TYR A 290 -9.34 1.20 5.14
C TYR A 290 -9.46 1.64 6.61
N PRO A 291 -10.50 1.21 7.34
CA PRO A 291 -10.80 1.69 8.68
C PRO A 291 -9.99 1.00 9.78
N GLY A 292 -9.38 -0.15 9.47
CA GLY A 292 -8.66 -0.99 10.43
C GLY A 292 -7.28 -0.45 10.81
N GLY A 293 -6.51 -1.27 11.50
CA GLY A 293 -5.21 -0.89 12.03
C GLY A 293 -5.30 0.02 13.26
N THR A 294 -4.21 0.70 13.58
CA THR A 294 -4.11 1.64 14.69
C THR A 294 -4.44 3.07 14.25
N SER A 295 -4.75 3.94 15.21
CA SER A 295 -4.94 5.38 14.95
C SER A 295 -3.70 6.00 14.33
N LEU A 296 -2.51 5.56 14.75
CA LEU A 296 -1.23 6.09 14.25
C LEU A 296 -0.96 5.66 12.81
N GLU A 297 -1.18 4.37 12.46
CA GLU A 297 -1.03 3.87 11.08
C GLU A 297 -1.96 4.62 10.11
N ARG A 298 -3.23 4.80 10.49
CA ARG A 298 -4.18 5.58 9.67
C ARG A 298 -3.77 7.05 9.57
N TRP A 299 -3.30 7.64 10.66
CA TRP A 299 -2.82 9.02 10.66
C TRP A 299 -1.61 9.22 9.74
N HIS A 300 -0.64 8.29 9.73
CA HIS A 300 0.51 8.34 8.81
C HIS A 300 0.05 8.29 7.35
N ARG A 301 -0.85 7.37 7.03
CA ARG A 301 -1.44 7.25 5.69
C ARG A 301 -2.15 8.55 5.28
N ASP A 302 -2.97 9.09 6.15
CA ASP A 302 -3.76 10.30 5.88
C ASP A 302 -2.89 11.56 5.83
N LEU A 303 -1.79 11.62 6.61
CA LEU A 303 -0.78 12.68 6.53
C LEU A 303 -0.06 12.65 5.18
N LEU A 304 0.37 11.48 4.74
CA LEU A 304 0.98 11.29 3.43
C LEU A 304 0.02 11.74 2.32
N ARG A 305 -1.23 11.26 2.37
CA ARG A 305 -2.26 11.63 1.41
C ARG A 305 -2.49 13.13 1.37
N TRP A 306 -2.63 13.79 2.53
CA TRP A 306 -2.78 15.24 2.61
C TRP A 306 -1.61 15.98 1.96
N ALA A 307 -0.38 15.58 2.25
CA ALA A 307 0.81 16.23 1.70
C ALA A 307 0.88 16.11 0.18
N MET A 308 0.62 14.92 -0.35
CA MET A 308 0.65 14.63 -1.78
C MET A 308 -0.47 15.34 -2.54
N GLU A 309 -1.72 15.25 -2.05
CA GLU A 309 -2.87 15.86 -2.70
C GLU A 309 -2.80 17.39 -2.67
N SER A 310 -2.19 17.99 -1.64
CA SER A 310 -1.93 19.43 -1.57
C SER A 310 -0.99 19.95 -2.67
N GLU A 311 -0.22 19.06 -3.30
CA GLU A 311 0.73 19.38 -4.37
C GLU A 311 0.29 18.90 -5.77
N GLY A 312 -0.99 18.50 -5.89
CA GLY A 312 -1.60 18.17 -7.17
C GLY A 312 -1.46 16.70 -7.58
N PHE A 313 -1.13 15.84 -6.64
CA PHE A 313 -1.30 14.40 -6.79
C PHE A 313 -2.74 13.98 -6.43
N THR A 314 -3.11 12.76 -6.76
CA THR A 314 -4.37 12.13 -6.36
C THR A 314 -4.08 10.69 -5.99
N VAL A 315 -4.50 10.27 -4.80
CA VAL A 315 -4.35 8.88 -4.38
C VAL A 315 -5.17 7.95 -5.27
N TYR A 316 -4.65 6.77 -5.59
CA TYR A 316 -5.38 5.75 -6.33
C TYR A 316 -6.44 5.09 -5.43
N GLU A 317 -7.59 4.75 -6.00
CA GLU A 317 -8.77 4.33 -5.23
C GLU A 317 -8.59 3.01 -4.44
N SER A 318 -7.65 2.14 -4.84
CA SER A 318 -7.41 0.83 -4.22
C SER A 318 -6.03 0.68 -3.56
N GLU A 319 -5.17 1.73 -3.61
CA GLU A 319 -3.78 1.67 -3.15
C GLU A 319 -3.39 2.96 -2.43
N TRP A 320 -3.21 2.92 -1.10
CA TRP A 320 -2.86 4.09 -0.30
C TRP A 320 -1.48 4.67 -0.62
N TRP A 321 -0.59 3.89 -1.21
CA TRP A 321 0.79 4.29 -1.58
C TRP A 321 0.89 4.91 -2.97
N HIS A 322 -0.08 4.67 -3.88
CA HIS A 322 -0.03 5.09 -5.27
C HIS A 322 -0.67 6.46 -5.49
N PHE A 323 0.11 7.38 -6.07
CA PHE A 323 -0.31 8.75 -6.35
C PHE A 323 -0.08 9.15 -7.79
N ASP A 324 -1.16 9.57 -8.46
CA ASP A 324 -1.13 10.10 -9.83
C ASP A 324 -0.95 11.61 -9.82
N TYR A 325 0.05 12.13 -10.53
CA TYR A 325 0.19 13.56 -10.76
C TYR A 325 -0.80 14.05 -11.81
N LYS A 326 -1.43 15.20 -11.57
CA LYS A 326 -2.54 15.78 -12.37
C LYS A 326 -2.27 15.87 -13.88
N ASP A 327 -1.01 16.09 -14.30
CA ASP A 327 -0.62 16.32 -15.71
C ASP A 327 -0.30 15.00 -16.46
N TRP A 328 -0.58 13.83 -15.92
CA TRP A 328 -0.15 12.54 -16.49
C TRP A 328 -0.63 12.31 -17.93
N ARG A 329 -1.79 12.89 -18.32
CA ARG A 329 -2.33 12.78 -19.68
C ARG A 329 -1.55 13.56 -20.72
N GLU A 330 -0.70 14.47 -20.29
CA GLU A 330 0.11 15.31 -21.16
C GLU A 330 1.43 14.65 -21.61
N TYR A 331 1.72 13.44 -21.09
CA TYR A 331 2.90 12.68 -21.42
C TYR A 331 2.54 11.36 -22.09
N ALA A 332 3.27 10.99 -23.14
CA ALA A 332 3.12 9.70 -23.81
C ALA A 332 3.64 8.56 -22.94
N ILE A 333 3.17 7.34 -23.24
CA ILE A 333 3.71 6.10 -22.67
C ILE A 333 5.18 5.97 -23.04
N GLY A 334 6.05 5.98 -22.02
CA GLY A 334 7.49 5.80 -22.15
C GLY A 334 7.92 4.34 -22.08
N ASN A 335 8.96 4.01 -22.84
CA ASN A 335 9.57 2.67 -22.82
C ASN A 335 11.10 2.75 -22.85
N ILE A 336 11.65 3.77 -22.18
CA ILE A 336 13.10 3.99 -22.09
C ILE A 336 13.62 3.18 -20.90
N PRO A 337 14.50 2.20 -21.09
CA PRO A 337 15.14 1.48 -19.99
C PRO A 337 15.99 2.42 -19.13
N PHE A 338 16.13 2.09 -17.83
CA PHE A 338 16.83 2.94 -16.87
C PHE A 338 18.29 3.22 -17.27
N GLU A 339 18.98 2.23 -17.84
CA GLU A 339 20.37 2.35 -18.28
C GLU A 339 20.57 3.41 -19.38
N LYS A 340 19.48 3.79 -20.06
CA LYS A 340 19.48 4.85 -21.09
C LYS A 340 19.05 6.21 -20.56
N LEU A 341 18.61 6.29 -19.32
CA LEU A 341 18.29 7.56 -18.66
C LEU A 341 19.58 8.17 -18.12
N ALA A 342 19.84 9.43 -18.50
CA ALA A 342 21.03 10.14 -18.05
C ALA A 342 21.08 10.18 -16.51
N VAL A 343 22.24 9.82 -15.95
CA VAL A 343 22.55 10.19 -14.56
C VAL A 343 22.66 11.70 -14.55
N GLY A 344 21.84 12.38 -13.77
CA GLY A 344 21.91 13.83 -13.61
C GLY A 344 23.36 14.22 -13.32
N LYS A 345 24.00 14.93 -14.24
CA LYS A 345 25.25 15.63 -13.94
C LYS A 345 24.82 16.83 -13.09
N ASN A 346 25.08 16.75 -11.78
CA ASN A 346 25.06 17.91 -10.90
C ASN A 346 26.08 18.96 -11.37
#